data_5cafcfd515ad7577e31580f7e625a586
#
_entry.id   5cafcfd515ad7577e31580f7e625a586
#
_cell.length_a   1.000
_cell.length_b   1.000
_cell.length_c   1.000
_cell.angle_alpha   90.00
_cell.angle_beta   90.00
_cell.angle_gamma   90.00
#
_symmetry.space_group_name_H-M   'P 1'
#
loop_
_entity.id
_entity.type
_entity.pdbx_description
1 polymer ?
#
loop_
_entity_poly.entity_id
_entity_poly.type
_entity_poly.pdbx_seq_one_letter_code
_entity_poly.pdbx_strand_id
1 'polypeptide(L)'
;MNGIDISQWQGDMDLTPYKDGFVILRGGFWTSADPWAERNIAKCEKLGIPWGLYWYSYALNEAQARQEAEACLRFLNGRKPRLGVWFDMEDADAYKAKNGFPENETITAMCKVFCAAMEDAGNRTGVYASLNWFDTHIGETGYDRWIAAWGANDGVHYPDLSGKCVMQQYRGSPLDLDILYVPLSYFDDGAAGGAEPRPYEKDGKCVSVSAMAQEVLD
;
A
#
# COMPACT_ATOMS: atom_id res chain seq x y z
N MET A 1 5.75 -9.54 -11.67
CA MET A 1 6.79 -8.55 -12.07
C MET A 1 7.57 -8.17 -10.84
N ASN A 2 8.91 -8.10 -10.91
CA ASN A 2 9.74 -7.69 -9.78
C ASN A 2 9.86 -6.18 -9.70
N GLY A 3 10.01 -5.65 -8.48
CA GLY A 3 10.17 -4.24 -8.19
C GLY A 3 10.95 -4.00 -6.90
N ILE A 4 10.99 -2.76 -6.52
CA ILE A 4 11.59 -2.28 -5.27
C ILE A 4 10.71 -1.20 -4.67
N ASP A 5 10.81 -1.02 -3.36
CA ASP A 5 10.34 0.21 -2.75
C ASP A 5 11.50 1.01 -2.14
N ILE A 6 11.37 2.34 -2.21
CA ILE A 6 12.43 3.27 -1.79
C ILE A 6 11.85 4.54 -1.15
N SER A 7 12.69 5.18 -0.36
CA SER A 7 12.41 6.45 0.33
C SER A 7 13.65 7.35 0.32
N GLN A 8 13.66 8.37 1.16
CA GLN A 8 14.85 9.19 1.40
C GLN A 8 16.09 8.38 1.84
N TRP A 9 15.88 7.20 2.44
CA TRP A 9 16.96 6.42 3.00
C TRP A 9 17.89 5.77 1.95
N GLN A 10 17.39 5.58 0.73
CA GLN A 10 18.19 5.11 -0.41
C GLN A 10 18.94 6.25 -1.12
N GLY A 11 18.65 7.52 -0.74
CA GLY A 11 19.34 8.70 -1.28
C GLY A 11 19.22 8.81 -2.82
N ASP A 12 20.35 9.17 -3.45
CA ASP A 12 20.41 9.34 -4.92
C ASP A 12 20.69 8.01 -5.64
N MET A 13 19.79 7.05 -5.47
CA MET A 13 19.92 5.74 -6.09
C MET A 13 19.73 5.82 -7.62
N ASP A 14 20.56 5.07 -8.37
CA ASP A 14 20.35 4.83 -9.79
C ASP A 14 19.21 3.82 -9.99
N LEU A 15 18.16 4.22 -10.70
CA LEU A 15 17.02 3.36 -10.99
C LEU A 15 17.12 2.63 -12.34
N THR A 16 18.17 2.85 -13.12
CA THR A 16 18.39 2.20 -14.42
C THR A 16 18.32 0.66 -14.35
N PRO A 17 18.84 -0.02 -13.31
CA PRO A 17 18.72 -1.47 -13.19
C PRO A 17 17.28 -1.99 -13.05
N TYR A 18 16.33 -1.13 -12.68
CA TYR A 18 14.93 -1.48 -12.41
C TYR A 18 13.96 -1.06 -13.52
N LYS A 19 14.49 -0.65 -14.70
CA LYS A 19 13.68 -0.15 -15.83
C LYS A 19 12.66 -1.15 -16.38
N ASP A 20 12.93 -2.44 -16.22
CA ASP A 20 12.04 -3.52 -16.67
C ASP A 20 11.11 -4.04 -15.55
N GLY A 21 11.11 -3.36 -14.40
CA GLY A 21 10.30 -3.65 -13.22
C GLY A 21 9.37 -2.51 -12.85
N PHE A 22 9.18 -2.32 -11.55
CA PHE A 22 8.41 -1.20 -11.00
C PHE A 22 9.08 -0.65 -9.73
N VAL A 23 8.66 0.55 -9.32
CA VAL A 23 9.15 1.19 -8.10
C VAL A 23 7.97 1.74 -7.30
N ILE A 24 7.92 1.44 -6.00
CA ILE A 24 7.02 2.10 -5.06
C ILE A 24 7.83 3.14 -4.28
N LEU A 25 7.36 4.37 -4.25
CA LEU A 25 8.07 5.51 -3.69
C LEU A 25 7.40 6.00 -2.41
N ARG A 26 8.16 6.28 -1.34
CA ARG A 26 7.57 7.00 -0.23
C ARG A 26 7.23 8.43 -0.65
N GLY A 27 5.94 8.75 -0.67
CA GLY A 27 5.45 10.11 -0.93
C GLY A 27 5.63 11.03 0.28
N GLY A 28 5.45 10.45 1.47
CA GLY A 28 5.57 11.18 2.71
C GLY A 28 5.24 10.34 3.94
N PHE A 29 5.15 11.02 5.05
CA PHE A 29 4.80 10.46 6.36
C PHE A 29 4.09 11.53 7.19
N TRP A 30 3.13 11.15 8.00
CA TRP A 30 2.29 12.11 8.71
C TRP A 30 1.76 13.18 7.73
N THR A 31 2.01 14.46 7.97
CA THR A 31 1.59 15.56 7.08
C THR A 31 2.74 16.13 6.24
N SER A 32 3.89 15.46 6.21
CA SER A 32 5.11 15.93 5.54
C SER A 32 5.46 15.06 4.34
N ALA A 33 5.89 15.69 3.24
CA ALA A 33 6.40 14.99 2.08
C ALA A 33 7.81 14.40 2.36
N ASP A 34 8.11 13.27 1.76
CA ASP A 34 9.47 12.74 1.72
C ASP A 34 10.35 13.66 0.87
N PRO A 35 11.51 14.12 1.38
CA PRO A 35 12.34 15.10 0.67
C PRO A 35 12.92 14.60 -0.65
N TRP A 36 12.89 13.28 -0.89
CA TRP A 36 13.40 12.67 -2.13
C TRP A 36 12.27 12.24 -3.09
N ALA A 37 11.01 12.33 -2.67
CA ALA A 37 9.88 11.83 -3.45
C ALA A 37 9.81 12.42 -4.86
N GLU A 38 9.84 13.75 -5.00
CA GLU A 38 9.77 14.43 -6.31
C GLU A 38 10.92 14.01 -7.23
N ARG A 39 12.12 13.90 -6.68
CA ARG A 39 13.29 13.46 -7.44
C ARG A 39 13.16 12.02 -7.92
N ASN A 40 12.70 11.13 -7.06
CA ASN A 40 12.53 9.72 -7.38
C ASN A 40 11.40 9.53 -8.41
N ILE A 41 10.30 10.28 -8.29
CA ILE A 41 9.23 10.31 -9.29
C ILE A 41 9.79 10.73 -10.66
N ALA A 42 10.54 11.85 -10.71
CA ALA A 42 11.13 12.34 -11.95
C ALA A 42 12.09 11.34 -12.60
N LYS A 43 12.83 10.54 -11.80
CA LYS A 43 13.67 9.44 -12.32
C LYS A 43 12.84 8.33 -12.93
N CYS A 44 11.78 7.88 -12.25
CA CYS A 44 10.88 6.85 -12.76
C CYS A 44 10.25 7.30 -14.08
N GLU A 45 9.73 8.52 -14.15
CA GLU A 45 9.11 9.08 -15.35
C GLU A 45 10.11 9.19 -16.50
N LYS A 46 11.33 9.67 -16.23
CA LYS A 46 12.41 9.77 -17.23
C LYS A 46 12.81 8.42 -17.82
N LEU A 47 12.79 7.36 -16.98
CA LEU A 47 13.17 6.01 -17.39
C LEU A 47 12.00 5.18 -17.89
N GLY A 48 10.77 5.71 -17.81
CA GLY A 48 9.55 4.98 -18.18
C GLY A 48 9.21 3.84 -17.22
N ILE A 49 9.68 3.91 -15.97
CA ILE A 49 9.42 2.90 -14.95
C ILE A 49 8.01 3.14 -14.39
N PRO A 50 7.09 2.15 -14.42
CA PRO A 50 5.83 2.26 -13.72
C PRO A 50 6.08 2.41 -12.21
N TRP A 51 5.41 3.40 -11.61
CA TRP A 51 5.59 3.70 -10.19
C TRP A 51 4.27 3.80 -9.44
N GLY A 52 4.35 3.52 -8.13
CA GLY A 52 3.33 3.76 -7.13
C GLY A 52 3.87 4.62 -6.00
N LEU A 53 3.01 4.92 -5.04
CA LEU A 53 3.37 5.77 -3.91
C LEU A 53 2.90 5.13 -2.61
N TYR A 54 3.70 5.18 -1.54
CA TYR A 54 3.23 4.87 -0.20
C TYR A 54 3.32 6.07 0.74
N TRP A 55 2.44 6.09 1.75
CA TRP A 55 2.39 7.12 2.78
C TRP A 55 2.49 6.47 4.15
N TYR A 56 3.60 6.70 4.86
CA TYR A 56 3.86 6.11 6.17
C TYR A 56 2.99 6.78 7.24
N SER A 57 2.23 5.98 7.98
CA SER A 57 1.22 6.47 8.92
C SER A 57 1.74 6.62 10.34
N TYR A 58 1.59 7.83 10.88
CA TYR A 58 1.69 8.13 12.30
C TYR A 58 0.33 8.33 12.98
N ALA A 59 -0.77 8.11 12.26
CA ALA A 59 -2.10 8.28 12.80
C ALA A 59 -2.39 7.34 13.97
N LEU A 60 -3.09 7.85 14.98
CA LEU A 60 -3.59 7.13 16.14
C LEU A 60 -5.13 7.08 16.18
N ASN A 61 -5.78 7.75 15.23
CA ASN A 61 -7.23 7.79 15.07
C ASN A 61 -7.62 8.19 13.64
N GLU A 62 -8.89 8.04 13.31
CA GLU A 62 -9.43 8.33 11.97
C GLU A 62 -9.28 9.79 11.55
N ALA A 63 -9.37 10.75 12.48
CA ALA A 63 -9.18 12.16 12.15
C ALA A 63 -7.75 12.44 11.70
N GLN A 64 -6.76 11.82 12.33
CA GLN A 64 -5.37 11.90 11.94
C GLN A 64 -5.10 11.19 10.61
N ALA A 65 -5.68 10.01 10.38
CA ALA A 65 -5.57 9.32 9.09
C ALA A 65 -6.17 10.17 7.94
N ARG A 66 -7.23 10.91 8.19
CA ARG A 66 -7.79 11.88 7.23
C ARG A 66 -6.82 13.02 6.93
N GLN A 67 -6.12 13.55 7.93
CA GLN A 67 -5.09 14.58 7.73
C GLN A 67 -3.93 14.06 6.89
N GLU A 68 -3.53 12.80 7.09
CA GLU A 68 -2.50 12.14 6.27
C GLU A 68 -2.98 11.97 4.82
N ALA A 69 -4.24 11.55 4.62
CA ALA A 69 -4.83 11.46 3.28
C ALA A 69 -4.86 12.81 2.56
N GLU A 70 -5.27 13.88 3.25
CA GLU A 70 -5.26 15.23 2.70
C GLU A 70 -3.84 15.70 2.36
N ALA A 71 -2.84 15.37 3.18
CA ALA A 71 -1.45 15.69 2.92
C ALA A 71 -0.93 14.93 1.69
N CYS A 72 -1.25 13.65 1.58
CA CYS A 72 -0.93 12.83 0.41
C CYS A 72 -1.57 13.39 -0.87
N LEU A 73 -2.85 13.75 -0.83
CA LEU A 73 -3.55 14.36 -1.98
C LEU A 73 -2.95 15.70 -2.40
N ARG A 74 -2.58 16.54 -1.43
CA ARG A 74 -1.86 17.80 -1.73
C ARG A 74 -0.51 17.53 -2.39
N PHE A 75 0.25 16.55 -1.91
CA PHE A 75 1.51 16.14 -2.53
C PHE A 75 1.32 15.61 -3.94
N LEU A 76 0.33 14.75 -4.15
CA LEU A 76 0.01 14.21 -5.49
C LEU A 76 -0.34 15.32 -6.47
N ASN A 77 -1.02 16.38 -6.03
CA ASN A 77 -1.41 17.52 -6.87
C ASN A 77 -2.04 17.09 -8.20
N GLY A 78 -2.95 16.13 -8.16
CA GLY A 78 -3.64 15.56 -9.33
C GLY A 78 -2.89 14.46 -10.07
N ARG A 79 -1.64 14.17 -9.73
CA ARG A 79 -0.90 13.02 -10.29
C ARG A 79 -1.59 11.71 -9.92
N LYS A 80 -1.55 10.76 -10.85
CA LYS A 80 -2.13 9.42 -10.71
C LYS A 80 -1.03 8.37 -10.83
N PRO A 81 -0.43 7.94 -9.72
CA PRO A 81 0.56 6.87 -9.75
C PRO A 81 -0.06 5.61 -10.37
N ARG A 82 0.59 5.04 -11.40
CA ARG A 82 0.02 3.87 -12.10
C ARG A 82 -0.20 2.68 -11.17
N LEU A 83 0.72 2.47 -10.21
CA LEU A 83 0.64 1.37 -9.24
C LEU A 83 -0.11 1.76 -7.95
N GLY A 84 -0.87 2.85 -7.98
CA GLY A 84 -1.72 3.27 -6.88
C GLY A 84 -1.00 3.97 -5.73
N VAL A 85 -1.77 4.25 -4.69
CA VAL A 85 -1.33 4.91 -3.45
C VAL A 85 -1.59 3.97 -2.28
N TRP A 86 -0.57 3.64 -1.53
CA TRP A 86 -0.59 2.65 -0.46
C TRP A 86 -0.51 3.30 0.91
N PHE A 87 -1.46 2.96 1.78
CA PHE A 87 -1.39 3.39 3.18
C PHE A 87 -0.51 2.44 3.95
N ASP A 88 0.63 2.91 4.39
CA ASP A 88 1.63 2.13 5.13
C ASP A 88 1.29 2.14 6.61
N MET A 89 0.64 1.06 7.06
CA MET A 89 0.15 0.88 8.41
C MET A 89 1.03 -0.10 9.18
N GLU A 90 1.99 0.44 9.90
CA GLU A 90 2.93 -0.30 10.75
C GLU A 90 3.36 0.54 11.96
N ASP A 91 4.26 0.01 12.78
CA ASP A 91 4.85 0.71 13.93
C ASP A 91 6.35 0.37 14.08
N ALA A 92 7.10 0.45 12.96
CA ALA A 92 8.51 0.06 12.92
C ALA A 92 9.40 0.88 13.86
N ASP A 93 9.03 2.13 14.16
CA ASP A 93 9.74 3.03 15.08
C ASP A 93 9.14 3.07 16.49
N ALA A 94 8.12 2.24 16.75
CA ALA A 94 7.37 2.17 18.01
C ALA A 94 6.68 3.50 18.39
N TYR A 95 6.31 4.32 17.40
CA TYR A 95 5.60 5.57 17.66
C TYR A 95 4.20 5.31 18.24
N LYS A 96 3.43 4.41 17.61
CA LYS A 96 2.09 4.06 18.08
C LYS A 96 2.15 3.42 19.48
N ALA A 97 3.10 2.52 19.68
CA ALA A 97 3.30 1.88 20.99
C ALA A 97 3.60 2.89 22.12
N LYS A 98 4.35 3.96 21.84
CA LYS A 98 4.71 4.99 22.82
C LYS A 98 3.61 6.03 23.05
N ASN A 99 2.68 6.18 22.10
CA ASN A 99 1.68 7.25 22.14
C ASN A 99 0.25 6.75 22.33
N GLY A 100 0.07 5.53 22.81
CA GLY A 100 -1.24 4.90 22.99
C GLY A 100 -1.63 4.09 21.76
N PHE A 101 -1.15 2.85 21.69
CA PHE A 101 -1.43 1.94 20.57
C PHE A 101 -2.94 1.82 20.32
N PRO A 102 -3.43 2.12 19.12
CA PRO A 102 -4.86 2.11 18.84
C PRO A 102 -5.43 0.69 18.88
N GLU A 103 -6.71 0.58 19.21
CA GLU A 103 -7.45 -0.69 19.11
C GLU A 103 -7.55 -1.15 17.63
N ASN A 104 -7.69 -2.44 17.41
CA ASN A 104 -7.69 -3.04 16.06
C ASN A 104 -8.80 -2.48 15.15
N GLU A 105 -9.97 -2.20 15.71
CA GLU A 105 -11.08 -1.55 15.00
C GLU A 105 -10.69 -0.15 14.52
N THR A 106 -9.97 0.61 15.37
CA THR A 106 -9.48 1.95 15.01
C THR A 106 -8.41 1.86 13.92
N ILE A 107 -7.49 0.90 14.00
CA ILE A 107 -6.47 0.66 12.96
C ILE A 107 -7.14 0.37 11.62
N THR A 108 -8.12 -0.54 11.63
CA THR A 108 -8.89 -0.89 10.42
C THR A 108 -9.66 0.31 9.86
N ALA A 109 -10.29 1.11 10.74
CA ALA A 109 -11.01 2.32 10.33
C ALA A 109 -10.07 3.39 9.73
N MET A 110 -8.88 3.58 10.29
CA MET A 110 -7.85 4.48 9.72
C MET A 110 -7.46 4.07 8.31
N CYS A 111 -7.23 2.76 8.07
CA CYS A 111 -6.95 2.25 6.72
C CYS A 111 -8.09 2.56 5.75
N LYS A 112 -9.34 2.33 6.15
CA LYS A 112 -10.51 2.63 5.33
C LYS A 112 -10.65 4.12 5.03
N VAL A 113 -10.43 4.99 6.02
CA VAL A 113 -10.52 6.46 5.86
C VAL A 113 -9.49 6.98 4.85
N PHE A 114 -8.24 6.53 4.95
CA PHE A 114 -7.21 6.93 3.99
C PHE A 114 -7.53 6.43 2.58
N CYS A 115 -7.81 5.14 2.45
CA CYS A 115 -8.08 4.53 1.14
C CYS A 115 -9.33 5.12 0.48
N ALA A 116 -10.42 5.37 1.22
CA ALA A 116 -11.61 6.02 0.69
C ALA A 116 -11.30 7.41 0.12
N ALA A 117 -10.49 8.22 0.82
CA ALA A 117 -10.09 9.53 0.33
C ALA A 117 -9.24 9.45 -0.96
N MET A 118 -8.37 8.43 -1.08
CA MET A 118 -7.61 8.19 -2.31
C MET A 118 -8.52 7.76 -3.46
N GLU A 119 -9.46 6.87 -3.21
CA GLU A 119 -10.44 6.37 -4.19
C GLU A 119 -11.38 7.49 -4.66
N ASP A 120 -11.93 8.29 -3.75
CA ASP A 120 -12.76 9.47 -4.06
C ASP A 120 -12.02 10.47 -4.96
N ALA A 121 -10.71 10.59 -4.79
CA ALA A 121 -9.85 11.40 -5.65
C ALA A 121 -9.48 10.69 -6.96
N GLY A 122 -9.98 9.48 -7.24
CA GLY A 122 -9.74 8.70 -8.46
C GLY A 122 -8.36 8.04 -8.50
N ASN A 123 -7.76 7.70 -7.37
CA ASN A 123 -6.55 6.90 -7.31
C ASN A 123 -6.91 5.45 -6.98
N ARG A 124 -6.20 4.52 -7.58
CA ARG A 124 -6.17 3.16 -7.04
C ARG A 124 -5.42 3.17 -5.71
N THR A 125 -5.87 2.35 -4.76
CA THR A 125 -5.32 2.40 -3.40
C THR A 125 -5.37 1.03 -2.72
N GLY A 126 -4.59 0.88 -1.69
CA GLY A 126 -4.54 -0.29 -0.84
C GLY A 126 -3.78 -0.04 0.45
N VAL A 127 -3.60 -1.08 1.23
CA VAL A 127 -2.91 -1.04 2.52
C VAL A 127 -1.63 -1.86 2.43
N TYR A 128 -0.51 -1.26 2.86
CA TYR A 128 0.72 -1.98 3.16
C TYR A 128 0.82 -2.25 4.65
N ALA A 129 1.19 -3.46 4.99
CA ALA A 129 1.57 -3.87 6.34
C ALA A 129 2.33 -5.20 6.30
N SER A 130 2.96 -5.58 7.41
CA SER A 130 3.48 -6.94 7.55
C SER A 130 2.35 -7.97 7.59
N LEU A 131 2.65 -9.21 7.21
CA LEU A 131 1.71 -10.33 7.33
C LEU A 131 1.16 -10.45 8.74
N ASN A 132 2.03 -10.28 9.75
CA ASN A 132 1.61 -10.32 11.15
C ASN A 132 0.58 -9.22 11.49
N TRP A 133 0.74 -8.01 10.95
CA TRP A 133 -0.22 -6.93 11.18
C TRP A 133 -1.59 -7.23 10.56
N PHE A 134 -1.61 -7.78 9.36
CA PHE A 134 -2.87 -8.23 8.75
C PHE A 134 -3.53 -9.36 9.54
N ASP A 135 -2.75 -10.26 10.12
CA ASP A 135 -3.28 -11.38 10.91
C ASP A 135 -3.74 -10.96 12.31
N THR A 136 -3.21 -9.87 12.89
CA THR A 136 -3.42 -9.53 14.30
C THR A 136 -4.08 -8.17 14.56
N HIS A 137 -3.93 -7.19 13.67
CA HIS A 137 -4.34 -5.80 13.93
C HIS A 137 -5.28 -5.22 12.86
N ILE A 138 -5.15 -5.63 11.59
CA ILE A 138 -5.92 -5.06 10.50
C ILE A 138 -7.03 -6.02 10.09
N GLY A 139 -8.28 -5.66 10.34
CA GLY A 139 -9.43 -6.39 9.88
C GLY A 139 -9.67 -6.24 8.36
N GLU A 140 -10.85 -6.68 7.90
CA GLU A 140 -11.23 -6.55 6.49
C GLU A 140 -11.43 -5.07 6.13
N THR A 141 -10.64 -4.60 5.14
CA THR A 141 -10.71 -3.21 4.68
C THR A 141 -11.49 -3.05 3.38
N GLY A 142 -11.61 -4.10 2.57
CA GLY A 142 -12.17 -4.06 1.22
C GLY A 142 -11.19 -3.54 0.16
N TYR A 143 -9.97 -3.18 0.54
CA TYR A 143 -8.94 -2.64 -0.33
C TYR A 143 -7.84 -3.66 -0.63
N ASP A 144 -7.05 -3.37 -1.67
CA ASP A 144 -5.89 -4.18 -2.05
C ASP A 144 -4.88 -4.27 -0.92
N ARG A 145 -4.16 -5.39 -0.86
CA ARG A 145 -3.11 -5.61 0.13
C ARG A 145 -1.74 -5.66 -0.55
N TRP A 146 -0.79 -4.95 0.02
CA TRP A 146 0.64 -5.11 -0.20
C TRP A 146 1.25 -5.64 1.10
N ILE A 147 1.70 -6.88 1.10
CA ILE A 147 2.08 -7.59 2.34
C ILE A 147 3.59 -7.74 2.43
N ALA A 148 4.18 -7.29 3.55
CA ALA A 148 5.57 -7.60 3.87
C ALA A 148 5.67 -8.95 4.56
N ALA A 149 6.44 -9.87 3.96
CA ALA A 149 6.80 -11.16 4.54
C ALA A 149 8.13 -11.62 3.94
N TRP A 150 9.19 -11.51 4.72
CA TRP A 150 10.57 -11.60 4.23
C TRP A 150 11.20 -12.98 4.35
N GLY A 151 10.53 -13.95 5.00
CA GLY A 151 11.10 -15.25 5.26
C GLY A 151 12.45 -15.15 5.97
N ALA A 152 13.50 -15.71 5.37
CA ALA A 152 14.87 -15.59 5.88
C ALA A 152 15.53 -14.23 5.57
N ASN A 153 14.85 -13.34 4.86
CA ASN A 153 15.37 -12.04 4.41
C ASN A 153 16.65 -12.12 3.56
N ASP A 154 16.79 -13.21 2.83
CA ASP A 154 17.96 -13.54 1.99
C ASP A 154 17.77 -13.19 0.50
N GLY A 155 16.61 -12.63 0.15
CA GLY A 155 16.22 -12.30 -1.21
C GLY A 155 15.57 -13.44 -1.97
N VAL A 156 15.35 -14.59 -1.32
CA VAL A 156 14.53 -15.66 -1.84
C VAL A 156 13.06 -15.33 -1.59
N HIS A 157 12.26 -15.36 -2.66
CA HIS A 157 10.82 -15.12 -2.57
C HIS A 157 10.12 -16.28 -1.86
N TYR A 158 9.98 -16.16 -0.55
CA TYR A 158 9.30 -17.10 0.33
C TYR A 158 8.85 -16.41 1.64
N PRO A 159 7.62 -16.66 2.15
CA PRO A 159 6.56 -17.48 1.56
C PRO A 159 5.95 -16.85 0.30
N ASP A 160 5.32 -17.65 -0.55
CA ASP A 160 4.51 -17.13 -1.67
C ASP A 160 3.12 -16.73 -1.16
N LEU A 161 2.78 -15.44 -1.33
CA LEU A 161 1.50 -14.86 -0.91
C LEU A 161 0.59 -14.47 -2.08
N SER A 162 0.81 -15.03 -3.27
CA SER A 162 0.06 -14.70 -4.49
C SER A 162 -1.47 -14.85 -4.36
N GLY A 163 -1.95 -15.73 -3.46
CA GLY A 163 -3.37 -15.90 -3.16
C GLY A 163 -3.92 -14.96 -2.08
N LYS A 164 -3.09 -14.08 -1.48
CA LYS A 164 -3.47 -13.24 -0.34
C LYS A 164 -3.34 -11.75 -0.59
N CYS A 165 -2.55 -11.34 -1.58
CA CYS A 165 -2.28 -9.94 -1.87
C CYS A 165 -2.00 -9.71 -3.36
N VAL A 166 -2.04 -8.46 -3.80
CA VAL A 166 -1.66 -8.08 -5.17
C VAL A 166 -0.18 -7.83 -5.30
N MET A 167 0.49 -7.51 -4.21
CA MET A 167 1.92 -7.21 -4.14
C MET A 167 2.50 -7.70 -2.81
N GLN A 168 3.70 -8.23 -2.85
CA GLN A 168 4.44 -8.66 -1.65
C GLN A 168 5.82 -8.01 -1.63
N GLN A 169 6.20 -7.47 -0.47
CA GLN A 169 7.59 -7.15 -0.16
C GLN A 169 8.20 -8.42 0.47
N TYR A 170 9.14 -9.04 -0.23
CA TYR A 170 9.72 -10.34 0.17
C TYR A 170 11.13 -10.23 0.73
N ARG A 171 11.71 -9.01 0.75
CA ARG A 171 12.96 -8.69 1.41
C ARG A 171 12.93 -7.26 1.94
N GLY A 172 13.45 -7.03 3.14
CA GLY A 172 13.51 -5.74 3.80
C GLY A 172 14.92 -5.19 4.02
N SER A 173 15.99 -5.90 3.57
CA SER A 173 17.36 -5.44 3.72
C SER A 173 18.31 -6.21 2.77
N PRO A 174 19.34 -5.58 2.19
CA PRO A 174 19.76 -4.16 2.29
C PRO A 174 18.90 -3.22 1.43
N LEU A 175 18.06 -3.73 0.57
CA LEU A 175 17.08 -3.02 -0.26
C LEU A 175 15.78 -3.81 -0.26
N ASP A 176 14.68 -3.12 -0.15
CA ASP A 176 13.35 -3.69 -0.19
C ASP A 176 13.06 -4.23 -1.58
N LEU A 177 12.71 -5.52 -1.66
CA LEU A 177 12.37 -6.19 -2.91
C LEU A 177 10.91 -6.59 -2.92
N ASP A 178 10.25 -6.29 -4.03
CA ASP A 178 8.84 -6.52 -4.24
C ASP A 178 8.55 -7.44 -5.41
N ILE A 179 7.43 -8.12 -5.33
CA ILE A 179 6.83 -8.83 -6.44
C ILE A 179 5.37 -8.47 -6.59
N LEU A 180 4.99 -8.15 -7.83
CA LEU A 180 3.61 -7.90 -8.21
C LEU A 180 3.01 -9.19 -8.76
N TYR A 181 1.89 -9.64 -8.19
CA TYR A 181 1.19 -10.87 -8.56
C TYR A 181 0.11 -10.68 -9.62
N VAL A 182 -0.24 -9.43 -9.89
CA VAL A 182 -1.23 -9.07 -10.91
C VAL A 182 -0.55 -8.41 -12.12
N PRO A 183 -1.13 -8.43 -13.32
CA PRO A 183 -0.58 -7.71 -14.46
C PRO A 183 -0.69 -6.19 -14.24
N LEU A 184 0.18 -5.41 -14.88
CA LEU A 184 0.12 -3.94 -14.79
C LEU A 184 -1.24 -3.37 -15.24
N SER A 185 -1.90 -4.01 -16.19
CA SER A 185 -3.25 -3.63 -16.64
C SER A 185 -4.29 -3.66 -15.52
N TYR A 186 -4.06 -4.42 -14.47
CA TYR A 186 -4.87 -4.42 -13.26
C TYR A 186 -5.02 -3.02 -12.63
N PHE A 187 -4.01 -2.19 -12.79
CA PHE A 187 -3.98 -0.83 -12.26
C PHE A 187 -4.43 0.22 -13.28
N ASP A 188 -4.59 -0.15 -14.56
CA ASP A 188 -4.95 0.79 -15.64
C ASP A 188 -6.45 1.15 -15.62
N ASP A 189 -7.29 0.26 -15.11
CA ASP A 189 -8.70 0.55 -14.85
C ASP A 189 -8.77 1.46 -13.61
N GLY A 190 -8.67 2.76 -13.87
CA GLY A 190 -8.71 3.77 -12.82
C GLY A 190 -9.90 3.56 -11.89
N ALA A 191 -9.85 4.07 -10.67
CA ALA A 191 -10.83 3.95 -9.58
C ALA A 191 -12.24 4.47 -9.93
N ALA A 192 -12.74 4.19 -11.10
CA ALA A 192 -14.09 4.41 -11.54
C ALA A 192 -14.82 3.08 -11.51
N GLY A 193 -15.36 2.77 -10.37
CA GLY A 193 -16.46 1.87 -10.13
C GLY A 193 -16.51 0.61 -11.00
N GLY A 194 -16.31 -0.56 -10.41
CA GLY A 194 -16.76 -1.78 -10.99
C GLY A 194 -15.78 -2.88 -11.27
N ALA A 195 -14.62 -2.89 -10.63
CA ALA A 195 -14.00 -4.19 -10.43
C ALA A 195 -14.99 -5.01 -9.60
N GLU A 196 -15.53 -6.08 -10.19
CA GLU A 196 -16.27 -7.09 -9.43
C GLU A 196 -15.50 -7.33 -8.13
N PRO A 197 -16.17 -7.28 -6.96
CA PRO A 197 -15.52 -7.54 -5.70
C PRO A 197 -14.81 -8.87 -5.81
N ARG A 198 -13.50 -8.89 -5.58
CA ARG A 198 -12.72 -10.12 -5.72
C ARG A 198 -13.24 -11.14 -4.74
N PRO A 199 -13.35 -12.39 -5.15
CA PRO A 199 -13.69 -13.45 -4.23
C PRO A 199 -12.60 -13.50 -3.14
N TYR A 200 -12.97 -13.12 -1.94
CA TYR A 200 -12.18 -13.35 -0.74
C TYR A 200 -12.52 -14.74 -0.24
N GLU A 201 -11.53 -15.60 -0.06
CA GLU A 201 -11.74 -16.89 0.59
C GLU A 201 -11.80 -16.70 2.11
N LYS A 202 -13.00 -16.82 2.65
CA LYS A 202 -13.23 -17.06 4.07
C LYS A 202 -13.52 -18.55 4.22
N ASP A 203 -12.72 -19.26 5.01
CA ASP A 203 -12.88 -20.70 5.30
C ASP A 203 -12.89 -21.61 4.06
N GLY A 204 -12.07 -21.30 3.04
CA GLY A 204 -11.97 -22.13 1.83
C GLY A 204 -13.18 -22.05 0.90
N LYS A 205 -14.01 -21.00 1.02
CA LYS A 205 -15.13 -20.74 0.11
C LYS A 205 -15.04 -19.33 -0.47
N CYS A 206 -15.15 -19.24 -1.79
CA CYS A 206 -15.31 -17.96 -2.51
C CYS A 206 -16.66 -17.33 -2.15
N VAL A 207 -16.64 -16.15 -1.50
CA VAL A 207 -17.86 -15.39 -1.19
C VAL A 207 -17.88 -14.13 -2.04
N SER A 208 -18.90 -13.97 -2.88
CA SER A 208 -19.08 -12.72 -3.64
C SER A 208 -19.60 -11.61 -2.72
N VAL A 209 -19.09 -10.39 -2.88
CA VAL A 209 -19.45 -9.22 -2.04
C VAL A 209 -20.93 -8.84 -2.16
N SER A 210 -21.61 -9.22 -3.24
CA SER A 210 -23.07 -9.08 -3.36
C SER A 210 -23.88 -9.87 -2.32
N ALA A 211 -23.29 -10.93 -1.72
CA ALA A 211 -23.92 -11.69 -0.66
C ALA A 211 -23.79 -11.05 0.73
N MET A 212 -22.75 -10.21 0.94
CA MET A 212 -22.55 -9.53 2.23
C MET A 212 -23.43 -8.29 2.42
N ALA A 213 -23.83 -7.61 1.34
CA ALA A 213 -24.71 -6.45 1.42
C ALA A 213 -26.17 -6.84 1.82
N GLN A 214 -26.54 -8.11 1.68
CA GLN A 214 -27.85 -8.61 2.00
C GLN A 214 -28.00 -9.00 3.49
N GLU A 215 -26.90 -9.39 4.16
CA GLU A 215 -26.93 -9.80 5.59
C GLU A 215 -26.93 -8.63 6.59
N VAL A 216 -26.73 -7.41 6.14
CA VAL A 216 -26.72 -6.19 7.02
C VAL A 216 -28.09 -5.48 7.00
N LEU A 217 -29.06 -5.95 6.19
CA LEU A 217 -30.39 -5.33 6.04
C LEU A 217 -31.53 -6.21 6.57
N ASP A 218 -31.26 -7.38 7.11
CA ASP A 218 -32.19 -8.24 7.87
C ASP A 218 -31.80 -8.26 9.35
#